data_9df9a2b3fbdfaa7c3b4d2776c6446a67
#
_entry.id   9df9a2b3fbdfaa7c3b4d2776c6446a67
#
_cell.length_a   1.000
_cell.length_b   1.000
_cell.length_c   1.000
_cell.angle_alpha   90.00
_cell.angle_beta   90.00
_cell.angle_gamma   90.00
#
_symmetry.space_group_name_H-M   'P 1'
#
loop_
_entity.id
_entity.type
_entity.pdbx_description
1 polymer ?
#
loop_
_entity_poly.entity_id
_entity_poly.type
_entity_poly.pdbx_seq_one_letter_code
_entity_poly.pdbx_strand_id
1 'polypeptide(L)'
;TSSFIPGEHSALRFWQQQQTFRQLRDKNAGAPRWSFLDGPITANNPMGVHHAWGRTYKDTYQRFFAMTGHELRYQNGFDCQGLWVEVEVEKELNLGTKNAINEFGIDKFVNECKKRVLRFAARQTEQSMRLGFWMEWDNPDNLRRLAETIGTDEDVTISMPSGAEVTDKSHHIVAKLGNPQWGGSYFTFSTENNETIWTFLKKCFIRGKIYRGHDVMPWSGRGGSAYSQMEVADGRKLAVHQSCFVRFPIRRRAGGVSLLFLPAFPDRDLRLRGQSPLCDVCGTTE
;
A
#
# COMPACT_ATOMS: atom_id res chain seq x y z
N THR A 1 33.38 -11.84 -21.69
CA THR A 1 32.04 -11.24 -21.49
C THR A 1 32.23 -9.89 -20.83
N SER A 2 32.04 -8.81 -21.61
CA SER A 2 32.06 -7.45 -21.08
C SER A 2 30.91 -7.28 -20.09
N SER A 3 31.21 -6.92 -18.85
CA SER A 3 30.20 -6.61 -17.84
C SER A 3 29.52 -5.28 -18.21
N PHE A 4 28.19 -5.22 -18.24
CA PHE A 4 27.43 -3.99 -18.46
C PHE A 4 27.53 -3.00 -17.28
N ILE A 5 27.85 -3.48 -16.08
CA ILE A 5 27.88 -2.70 -14.84
C ILE A 5 28.78 -1.46 -14.89
N PRO A 6 30.03 -1.51 -15.39
CA PRO A 6 30.86 -0.31 -15.51
C PRO A 6 30.26 0.75 -16.45
N GLY A 7 29.61 0.32 -17.54
CA GLY A 7 28.92 1.20 -18.47
C GLY A 7 27.74 1.92 -17.82
N GLU A 8 26.94 1.20 -17.04
CA GLU A 8 25.82 1.77 -16.28
C GLU A 8 26.30 2.84 -15.28
N HIS A 9 27.32 2.54 -14.50
CA HIS A 9 27.90 3.52 -13.58
C HIS A 9 28.48 4.75 -14.31
N SER A 10 29.06 4.58 -15.49
CA SER A 10 29.55 5.69 -16.29
C SER A 10 28.42 6.56 -16.81
N ALA A 11 27.32 5.95 -17.27
CA ALA A 11 26.11 6.67 -17.70
C ALA A 11 25.48 7.47 -16.55
N LEU A 12 25.33 6.88 -15.39
CA LEU A 12 24.77 7.56 -14.20
C LEU A 12 25.64 8.76 -13.80
N ARG A 13 26.97 8.59 -13.76
CA ARG A 13 27.88 9.71 -13.47
C ARG A 13 27.78 10.82 -14.51
N PHE A 14 27.72 10.46 -15.79
CA PHE A 14 27.56 11.43 -16.88
C PHE A 14 26.26 12.23 -16.72
N TRP A 15 25.14 11.56 -16.48
CA TRP A 15 23.85 12.24 -16.28
C TRP A 15 23.87 13.18 -15.09
N GLN A 16 24.51 12.78 -14.01
CA GLN A 16 24.65 13.60 -12.80
C GLN A 16 25.53 14.83 -13.04
N GLN A 17 26.70 14.65 -13.67
CA GLN A 17 27.63 15.73 -13.97
C GLN A 17 27.04 16.75 -14.95
N GLN A 18 26.34 16.27 -15.97
CA GLN A 18 25.70 17.11 -16.97
C GLN A 18 24.32 17.64 -16.53
N GLN A 19 23.81 17.23 -15.36
CA GLN A 19 22.43 17.54 -14.94
C GLN A 19 21.40 17.21 -16.03
N THR A 20 21.57 16.08 -16.73
CA THR A 20 20.81 15.72 -17.94
C THR A 20 19.30 15.71 -17.69
N PHE A 21 18.85 15.22 -16.54
CA PHE A 21 17.43 15.21 -16.19
C PHE A 21 16.84 16.63 -16.09
N ARG A 22 17.58 17.56 -15.46
CA ARG A 22 17.17 18.96 -15.37
C ARG A 22 17.11 19.61 -16.74
N GLN A 23 18.16 19.44 -17.56
CA GLN A 23 18.17 19.97 -18.93
C GLN A 23 17.00 19.47 -19.77
N LEU A 24 16.62 18.19 -19.61
CA LEU A 24 15.47 17.62 -20.31
C LEU A 24 14.17 18.28 -19.87
N ARG A 25 13.98 18.49 -18.56
CA ARG A 25 12.80 19.18 -18.02
C ARG A 25 12.71 20.62 -18.54
N ASP A 26 13.81 21.35 -18.48
CA ASP A 26 13.88 22.75 -18.94
C ASP A 26 13.60 22.85 -20.44
N LYS A 27 14.13 21.92 -21.23
CA LYS A 27 13.87 21.83 -22.66
C LYS A 27 12.40 21.66 -23.03
N ASN A 28 11.67 20.88 -22.26
CA ASN A 28 10.27 20.54 -22.53
C ASN A 28 9.28 21.40 -21.72
N ALA A 29 9.76 22.39 -20.98
CA ALA A 29 8.90 23.27 -20.20
C ALA A 29 7.92 24.03 -21.10
N GLY A 30 6.63 24.04 -20.73
CA GLY A 30 5.56 24.66 -21.50
C GLY A 30 5.06 23.87 -22.71
N ALA A 31 5.64 22.71 -23.00
CA ALA A 31 5.18 21.81 -24.05
C ALA A 31 3.85 21.10 -23.66
N PRO A 32 3.17 20.42 -24.61
CA PRO A 32 1.98 19.64 -24.28
C PRO A 32 2.26 18.66 -23.15
N ARG A 33 1.39 18.65 -22.14
CA ARG A 33 1.57 17.82 -20.95
C ARG A 33 1.24 16.36 -21.21
N TRP A 34 2.08 15.48 -20.72
CA TRP A 34 1.81 14.06 -20.61
C TRP A 34 2.27 13.56 -19.22
N SER A 35 1.43 12.80 -18.57
CA SER A 35 1.80 12.12 -17.33
C SER A 35 0.93 10.89 -17.11
N PHE A 36 1.37 10.00 -16.25
CA PHE A 36 0.57 8.91 -15.72
C PHE A 36 0.52 9.03 -14.20
N LEU A 37 -0.48 8.44 -13.60
CA LEU A 37 -0.53 8.26 -12.16
C LEU A 37 0.15 6.94 -11.83
N ASP A 38 1.19 7.01 -11.02
CA ASP A 38 1.89 5.80 -10.57
C ASP A 38 1.00 4.96 -9.65
N GLY A 39 0.82 3.67 -9.97
CA GLY A 39 0.35 2.67 -9.02
C GLY A 39 1.53 2.28 -8.14
N PRO A 40 1.63 2.81 -6.90
CA PRO A 40 2.87 2.76 -6.16
C PRO A 40 3.15 1.39 -5.56
N ILE A 41 4.44 1.09 -5.40
CA ILE A 41 4.90 -0.08 -4.67
C ILE A 41 4.73 0.20 -3.18
N THR A 42 4.32 -0.81 -2.41
CA THR A 42 4.30 -0.71 -0.94
C THR A 42 5.72 -0.53 -0.41
N ALA A 43 5.92 0.56 0.34
CA ALA A 43 7.22 0.88 0.95
C ALA A 43 7.45 0.06 2.22
N ASN A 44 7.54 -1.25 2.08
CA ASN A 44 7.60 -2.21 3.18
C ASN A 44 8.84 -3.11 3.14
N ASN A 45 9.41 -3.30 1.95
CA ASN A 45 10.59 -4.12 1.70
C ASN A 45 11.44 -3.51 0.57
N PRO A 46 12.69 -3.97 0.36
CA PRO A 46 13.44 -3.61 -0.82
C PRO A 46 12.67 -3.98 -2.10
N MET A 47 12.89 -3.22 -3.15
CA MET A 47 12.27 -3.48 -4.45
C MET A 47 12.75 -4.82 -5.02
N GLY A 48 11.83 -5.72 -5.33
CA GLY A 48 12.11 -6.97 -6.00
C GLY A 48 12.23 -6.79 -7.53
N VAL A 49 12.70 -7.84 -8.23
CA VAL A 49 12.89 -7.83 -9.68
C VAL A 49 11.59 -7.51 -10.43
N HIS A 50 10.47 -8.04 -10.02
CA HIS A 50 9.16 -7.79 -10.62
C HIS A 50 8.72 -6.32 -10.47
N HIS A 51 9.07 -5.67 -9.38
CA HIS A 51 8.83 -4.23 -9.18
C HIS A 51 9.72 -3.40 -10.12
N ALA A 52 11.00 -3.76 -10.24
CA ALA A 52 11.92 -3.12 -11.18
C ALA A 52 11.43 -3.25 -12.62
N TRP A 53 10.93 -4.42 -12.99
CA TRP A 53 10.35 -4.68 -14.31
C TRP A 53 9.16 -3.76 -14.59
N GLY A 54 8.17 -3.71 -13.68
CA GLY A 54 7.02 -2.80 -13.82
C GLY A 54 7.44 -1.32 -13.92
N ARG A 55 8.43 -0.89 -13.12
CA ARG A 55 8.98 0.48 -13.22
C ARG A 55 9.69 0.74 -14.53
N THR A 56 10.37 -0.23 -15.10
CA THR A 56 11.02 -0.10 -16.41
C THR A 56 10.02 0.24 -17.52
N TYR A 57 8.85 -0.37 -17.52
CA TYR A 57 7.80 0.02 -18.48
C TYR A 57 7.38 1.48 -18.31
N LYS A 58 7.13 1.91 -17.07
CA LYS A 58 6.74 3.30 -16.77
C LYS A 58 7.81 4.29 -17.23
N ASP A 59 9.08 4.01 -16.91
CA ASP A 59 10.21 4.84 -17.31
C ASP A 59 10.39 4.88 -18.84
N THR A 60 10.16 3.77 -19.53
CA THR A 60 10.21 3.70 -21.00
C THR A 60 9.18 4.64 -21.63
N TYR A 61 7.93 4.62 -21.14
CA TYR A 61 6.90 5.53 -21.63
C TYR A 61 7.24 7.00 -21.32
N GLN A 62 7.73 7.30 -20.13
CA GLN A 62 8.16 8.66 -19.80
C GLN A 62 9.27 9.15 -20.73
N ARG A 63 10.28 8.32 -20.98
CA ARG A 63 11.37 8.67 -21.90
C ARG A 63 10.87 8.88 -23.32
N PHE A 64 9.98 8.05 -23.80
CA PHE A 64 9.38 8.21 -25.13
C PHE A 64 8.66 9.55 -25.26
N PHE A 65 7.76 9.88 -24.33
CA PHE A 65 7.03 11.14 -24.39
C PHE A 65 7.93 12.36 -24.15
N ALA A 66 8.94 12.26 -23.30
CA ALA A 66 9.94 13.32 -23.16
C ALA A 66 10.72 13.54 -24.45
N MET A 67 11.12 12.48 -25.15
CA MET A 67 11.84 12.57 -26.44
C MET A 67 10.97 13.10 -27.57
N THR A 68 9.66 12.91 -27.51
CA THR A 68 8.69 13.46 -28.48
C THR A 68 8.20 14.86 -28.11
N GLY A 69 8.83 15.53 -27.15
CA GLY A 69 8.60 16.92 -26.82
C GLY A 69 7.42 17.20 -25.92
N HIS A 70 7.15 16.32 -24.95
CA HIS A 70 6.12 16.55 -23.95
C HIS A 70 6.73 17.00 -22.61
N GLU A 71 6.03 17.88 -21.91
CA GLU A 71 6.31 18.21 -20.51
C GLU A 71 5.74 17.12 -19.60
N LEU A 72 6.58 16.53 -18.74
CA LEU A 72 6.21 15.45 -17.82
C LEU A 72 6.32 15.88 -16.36
N ARG A 73 5.46 15.32 -15.51
CA ARG A 73 5.50 15.57 -14.06
C ARG A 73 6.64 14.81 -13.35
N TYR A 74 7.00 13.62 -13.80
CA TYR A 74 8.05 12.77 -13.20
C TYR A 74 7.85 12.47 -11.70
N GLN A 75 6.61 12.26 -11.26
CA GLN A 75 6.32 11.98 -9.87
C GLN A 75 6.25 10.47 -9.62
N ASN A 76 7.03 10.01 -8.63
CA ASN A 76 6.92 8.68 -8.06
C ASN A 76 5.86 8.66 -6.95
N GLY A 77 5.43 7.47 -6.54
CA GLY A 77 4.56 7.26 -5.38
C GLY A 77 5.04 6.14 -4.49
N PHE A 78 4.61 6.18 -3.23
CA PHE A 78 4.78 5.11 -2.26
C PHE A 78 3.45 4.74 -1.64
N ASP A 79 3.11 3.44 -1.71
CA ASP A 79 2.02 2.86 -0.94
C ASP A 79 2.48 2.64 0.50
N CYS A 80 1.77 3.22 1.44
CA CYS A 80 2.24 3.38 2.81
C CYS A 80 1.34 2.70 3.84
N GLN A 81 0.28 2.03 3.40
CA GLN A 81 -0.77 1.54 4.27
C GLN A 81 -1.03 0.06 4.01
N GLY A 82 -1.80 -0.52 4.92
CA GLY A 82 -2.32 -1.85 4.79
C GLY A 82 -1.62 -2.90 5.66
N LEU A 83 -2.23 -4.06 5.67
CA LEU A 83 -1.87 -5.19 6.52
C LEU A 83 -0.39 -5.63 6.37
N TRP A 84 0.17 -5.51 5.17
CA TRP A 84 1.57 -5.90 4.92
C TRP A 84 2.59 -5.05 5.69
N VAL A 85 2.31 -3.77 5.93
CA VAL A 85 3.16 -2.92 6.78
C VAL A 85 2.99 -3.31 8.24
N GLU A 86 1.73 -3.46 8.69
CA GLU A 86 1.41 -3.84 10.08
C GLU A 86 2.06 -5.16 10.47
N VAL A 87 1.87 -6.22 9.67
CA VAL A 87 2.40 -7.56 9.97
C VAL A 87 3.92 -7.59 10.13
N GLU A 88 4.64 -6.82 9.31
CA GLU A 88 6.09 -6.77 9.43
C GLU A 88 6.53 -5.99 10.69
N VAL A 89 5.82 -4.93 11.07
CA VAL A 89 6.08 -4.20 12.32
C VAL A 89 5.68 -5.05 13.53
N GLU A 90 4.56 -5.77 13.48
CA GLU A 90 4.16 -6.73 14.52
C GLU A 90 5.25 -7.78 14.77
N LYS A 91 5.86 -8.30 13.70
CA LYS A 91 6.98 -9.25 13.79
C LYS A 91 8.23 -8.62 14.40
N GLU A 92 8.60 -7.42 13.97
CA GLU A 92 9.77 -6.69 14.49
C GLU A 92 9.64 -6.40 15.98
N LEU A 93 8.43 -6.07 16.43
CA LEU A 93 8.13 -5.74 17.82
C LEU A 93 7.69 -6.96 18.67
N ASN A 94 7.60 -8.16 18.08
CA ASN A 94 7.07 -9.37 18.71
C ASN A 94 5.64 -9.20 19.27
N LEU A 95 4.79 -8.44 18.61
CA LEU A 95 3.39 -8.22 18.96
C LEU A 95 2.54 -9.31 18.29
N GLY A 96 2.23 -10.37 19.03
CA GLY A 96 1.54 -11.54 18.47
C GLY A 96 0.01 -11.43 18.37
N THR A 97 -0.60 -10.37 18.92
CA THR A 97 -2.06 -10.21 18.98
C THR A 97 -2.47 -8.74 18.84
N LYS A 98 -3.70 -8.50 18.40
CA LYS A 98 -4.26 -7.14 18.38
C LYS A 98 -4.33 -6.48 19.76
N ASN A 99 -4.52 -7.27 20.83
CA ASN A 99 -4.47 -6.75 22.20
C ASN A 99 -3.08 -6.25 22.57
N ALA A 100 -2.02 -6.95 22.18
CA ALA A 100 -0.65 -6.51 22.39
C ALA A 100 -0.35 -5.16 21.71
N ILE A 101 -0.94 -4.90 20.55
CA ILE A 101 -0.82 -3.58 19.89
C ILE A 101 -1.52 -2.49 20.72
N ASN A 102 -2.71 -2.78 21.26
CA ASN A 102 -3.42 -1.82 22.12
C ASN A 102 -2.62 -1.52 23.40
N GLU A 103 -2.01 -2.52 24.01
CA GLU A 103 -1.16 -2.38 25.20
C GLU A 103 0.14 -1.61 24.89
N PHE A 104 0.74 -1.84 23.72
CA PHE A 104 1.90 -1.09 23.23
C PHE A 104 1.57 0.39 22.99
N GLY A 105 0.35 0.67 22.57
CA GLY A 105 -0.20 1.98 22.25
C GLY A 105 -0.26 2.21 20.73
N ILE A 106 -1.47 2.50 20.26
CA ILE A 106 -1.76 2.66 18.81
C ILE A 106 -0.89 3.75 18.19
N ASP A 107 -0.75 4.90 18.84
CA ASP A 107 0.06 6.01 18.31
C ASP A 107 1.54 5.61 18.15
N LYS A 108 2.09 4.89 19.12
CA LYS A 108 3.46 4.37 19.04
C LYS A 108 3.59 3.37 17.89
N PHE A 109 2.63 2.46 17.76
CA PHE A 109 2.61 1.47 16.69
C PHE A 109 2.52 2.13 15.30
N VAL A 110 1.67 3.14 15.14
CA VAL A 110 1.56 3.92 13.89
C VAL A 110 2.87 4.63 13.56
N ASN A 111 3.56 5.17 14.56
CA ASN A 111 4.89 5.78 14.35
C ASN A 111 5.91 4.73 13.88
N GLU A 112 5.93 3.53 14.43
CA GLU A 112 6.80 2.44 13.96
C GLU A 112 6.47 2.02 12.51
N CYS A 113 5.18 1.96 12.15
CA CYS A 113 4.76 1.74 10.77
C CYS A 113 5.28 2.85 9.83
N LYS A 114 5.16 4.13 10.22
CA LYS A 114 5.69 5.25 9.44
C LYS A 114 7.22 5.21 9.32
N LYS A 115 7.93 4.87 10.40
CA LYS A 115 9.40 4.66 10.37
C LYS A 115 9.78 3.61 9.33
N ARG A 116 9.10 2.47 9.36
CA ARG A 116 9.34 1.39 8.40
C ARG A 116 9.12 1.88 6.97
N VAL A 117 8.00 2.51 6.69
CA VAL A 117 7.68 3.05 5.37
C VAL A 117 8.76 4.02 4.87
N LEU A 118 9.19 4.97 5.69
CA LEU A 118 10.21 5.96 5.31
C LEU A 118 11.58 5.32 5.05
N ARG A 119 11.98 4.33 5.85
CA ARG A 119 13.23 3.56 5.62
C ARG A 119 13.20 2.83 4.28
N PHE A 120 12.09 2.15 3.97
CA PHE A 120 11.99 1.41 2.71
C PHE A 120 11.71 2.31 1.51
N ALA A 121 11.04 3.45 1.68
CA ALA A 121 10.95 4.47 0.64
C ALA A 121 12.35 4.99 0.27
N ALA A 122 13.20 5.29 1.26
CA ALA A 122 14.60 5.64 1.02
C ALA A 122 15.34 4.54 0.24
N ARG A 123 15.20 3.28 0.66
CA ARG A 123 15.85 2.14 0.01
C ARG A 123 15.35 1.93 -1.42
N GLN A 124 14.05 1.99 -1.65
CA GLN A 124 13.47 1.85 -3.00
C GLN A 124 13.85 3.01 -3.91
N THR A 125 14.00 4.22 -3.36
CA THR A 125 14.52 5.39 -4.10
C THR A 125 15.96 5.14 -4.56
N GLU A 126 16.85 4.69 -3.69
CA GLU A 126 18.24 4.34 -4.05
C GLU A 126 18.30 3.26 -5.14
N GLN A 127 17.49 2.22 -5.00
CA GLN A 127 17.42 1.16 -6.00
C GLN A 127 16.94 1.69 -7.36
N SER A 128 15.94 2.58 -7.37
CA SER A 128 15.40 3.19 -8.57
C SER A 128 16.41 4.13 -9.24
N MET A 129 17.11 4.93 -8.44
CA MET A 129 18.21 5.80 -8.93
C MET A 129 19.36 4.95 -9.50
N ARG A 130 19.69 3.84 -8.86
CA ARG A 130 20.73 2.92 -9.37
C ARG A 130 20.33 2.28 -10.70
N LEU A 131 19.04 2.00 -10.92
CA LEU A 131 18.49 1.51 -12.18
C LEU A 131 18.38 2.61 -13.25
N GLY A 132 18.63 3.86 -12.88
CA GLY A 132 18.63 4.99 -13.81
C GLY A 132 17.24 5.49 -14.17
N PHE A 133 16.21 5.23 -13.40
CA PHE A 133 14.87 5.75 -13.62
C PHE A 133 14.83 7.28 -13.44
N TRP A 134 14.15 7.97 -14.33
CA TRP A 134 14.00 9.42 -14.29
C TRP A 134 12.74 9.84 -13.56
N MET A 135 12.93 10.33 -12.34
CA MET A 135 11.88 10.86 -11.48
C MET A 135 12.43 12.04 -10.67
N GLU A 136 11.56 12.86 -10.15
CA GLU A 136 11.89 13.87 -9.15
C GLU A 136 11.97 13.18 -7.79
N TRP A 137 13.15 12.65 -7.48
CA TRP A 137 13.36 11.82 -6.30
C TRP A 137 13.52 12.67 -5.04
N ASP A 138 12.95 12.16 -3.94
CA ASP A 138 13.32 12.61 -2.60
C ASP A 138 14.77 12.21 -2.30
N ASN A 139 15.43 12.98 -1.43
CA ASN A 139 16.73 12.58 -0.91
C ASN A 139 16.56 11.40 0.07
N PRO A 140 17.18 10.23 -0.19
CA PRO A 140 17.07 9.06 0.67
C PRO A 140 17.51 9.31 2.12
N ASP A 141 18.54 10.13 2.33
CA ASP A 141 19.04 10.45 3.67
C ASP A 141 18.05 11.31 4.45
N ASN A 142 17.34 12.22 3.78
CA ASN A 142 16.27 13.00 4.38
C ASN A 142 15.12 12.09 4.83
N LEU A 143 14.73 11.11 4.02
CA LEU A 143 13.70 10.12 4.38
C LEU A 143 14.13 9.28 5.60
N ARG A 144 15.40 8.88 5.68
CA ARG A 144 15.95 8.18 6.86
C ARG A 144 15.92 9.07 8.10
N ARG A 145 16.34 10.33 7.96
CA ARG A 145 16.32 11.28 9.07
C ARG A 145 14.89 11.48 9.60
N LEU A 146 13.92 11.62 8.72
CA LEU A 146 12.50 11.66 9.11
C LEU A 146 12.06 10.37 9.82
N ALA A 147 12.53 9.20 9.37
CA ALA A 147 12.23 7.93 10.02
C ALA A 147 12.82 7.85 11.44
N GLU A 148 14.00 8.40 11.67
CA GLU A 148 14.67 8.38 12.97
C GLU A 148 14.01 9.33 13.97
N THR A 149 13.50 10.46 13.50
CA THR A 149 12.97 11.53 14.34
C THR A 149 11.45 11.54 14.48
N ILE A 150 10.73 10.71 13.70
CA ILE A 150 9.28 10.62 13.83
C ILE A 150 8.89 10.05 15.20
N GLY A 151 7.97 10.74 15.88
CA GLY A 151 7.56 10.41 17.25
C GLY A 151 8.41 11.08 18.33
N THR A 152 9.39 11.92 17.95
CA THR A 152 10.09 12.85 18.84
C THR A 152 9.53 14.26 18.71
N ASP A 153 9.85 15.11 19.69
CA ASP A 153 9.48 16.53 19.66
C ASP A 153 10.57 17.43 19.03
N GLU A 154 11.55 16.82 18.38
CA GLU A 154 12.65 17.56 17.76
C GLU A 154 12.21 18.19 16.43
N ASP A 155 12.64 19.42 16.17
CA ASP A 155 12.50 20.05 14.87
C ASP A 155 13.63 19.57 13.95
N VAL A 156 13.28 19.24 12.72
CA VAL A 156 14.24 18.82 11.69
C VAL A 156 14.18 19.75 10.50
N THR A 157 15.34 20.06 9.94
CA THR A 157 15.46 20.80 8.69
C THR A 157 15.74 19.85 7.55
N ILE A 158 14.89 19.88 6.53
CA ILE A 158 14.95 19.00 5.35
C ILE A 158 14.92 19.85 4.08
N SER A 159 15.84 19.55 3.16
CA SER A 159 15.81 20.13 1.80
C SER A 159 14.90 19.31 0.92
N MET A 160 13.90 19.94 0.35
CA MET A 160 12.90 19.31 -0.53
C MET A 160 13.40 19.24 -1.98
N PRO A 161 12.86 18.33 -2.82
CA PRO A 161 13.22 18.24 -4.24
C PRO A 161 13.03 19.53 -5.03
N SER A 162 12.08 20.39 -4.65
CA SER A 162 11.90 21.75 -5.21
C SER A 162 13.02 22.71 -4.88
N GLY A 163 13.93 22.37 -3.97
CA GLY A 163 14.95 23.26 -3.42
C GLY A 163 14.50 24.06 -2.21
N ALA A 164 13.26 23.92 -1.76
CA ALA A 164 12.78 24.56 -0.53
C ALA A 164 13.39 23.89 0.70
N GLU A 165 13.82 24.67 1.67
CA GLU A 165 14.17 24.17 3.01
C GLU A 165 12.96 24.29 3.94
N VAL A 166 12.65 23.20 4.63
CA VAL A 166 11.54 23.12 5.57
C VAL A 166 12.07 22.72 6.94
N THR A 167 11.73 23.52 7.94
CA THR A 167 12.05 23.23 9.34
C THR A 167 10.75 23.11 10.11
N ASP A 168 10.47 21.91 10.61
CA ASP A 168 9.26 21.61 11.40
C ASP A 168 9.48 20.26 12.13
N LYS A 169 8.53 19.87 12.94
CA LYS A 169 8.47 18.52 13.52
C LYS A 169 8.31 17.46 12.46
N SER A 170 9.00 16.33 12.59
CA SER A 170 9.02 15.27 11.60
C SER A 170 7.62 14.80 11.21
N HIS A 171 6.69 14.68 12.15
CA HIS A 171 5.34 14.25 11.86
C HIS A 171 4.55 15.24 10.98
N HIS A 172 4.80 16.56 11.10
CA HIS A 172 4.21 17.59 10.24
C HIS A 172 4.78 17.52 8.82
N ILE A 173 6.11 17.34 8.71
CA ILE A 173 6.77 17.19 7.41
C ILE A 173 6.25 15.93 6.70
N VAL A 174 6.25 14.80 7.41
CA VAL A 174 5.79 13.50 6.87
C VAL A 174 4.34 13.56 6.39
N ALA A 175 3.47 14.27 7.12
CA ALA A 175 2.07 14.45 6.73
C ALA A 175 1.88 15.23 5.42
N LYS A 176 2.89 15.97 4.96
CA LYS A 176 2.84 16.82 3.76
C LYS A 176 3.75 16.35 2.63
N LEU A 177 4.44 15.20 2.77
CA LEU A 177 5.30 14.66 1.72
C LEU A 177 4.52 14.47 0.41
N GLY A 178 5.15 14.85 -0.70
CA GLY A 178 4.55 14.79 -2.05
C GLY A 178 3.63 15.95 -2.40
N ASN A 179 3.54 16.94 -1.54
CA ASN A 179 2.80 18.17 -1.83
C ASN A 179 3.42 18.88 -3.05
N PRO A 180 2.61 19.48 -3.93
CA PRO A 180 3.10 20.09 -5.18
C PRO A 180 4.15 21.19 -5.01
N GLN A 181 4.17 21.88 -3.86
CA GLN A 181 5.13 22.95 -3.59
C GLN A 181 6.52 22.41 -3.21
N TRP A 182 6.57 21.20 -2.65
CA TRP A 182 7.81 20.57 -2.23
C TRP A 182 8.41 19.65 -3.30
N GLY A 183 7.57 19.18 -4.24
CA GLY A 183 7.97 18.18 -5.22
C GLY A 183 8.14 16.79 -4.61
N GLY A 184 8.88 15.94 -5.30
CA GLY A 184 9.18 14.59 -4.84
C GLY A 184 8.05 13.58 -5.00
N SER A 185 8.19 12.46 -4.33
CA SER A 185 7.24 11.36 -4.36
C SER A 185 6.01 11.67 -3.51
N TYR A 186 4.83 11.24 -3.97
CA TYR A 186 3.66 11.26 -3.10
C TYR A 186 3.62 10.03 -2.18
N PHE A 187 3.07 10.21 -1.00
CA PHE A 187 2.91 9.15 -0.01
C PHE A 187 1.44 8.98 0.31
N THR A 188 0.91 7.75 0.22
CA THR A 188 -0.52 7.52 0.38
C THR A 188 -1.03 7.81 1.79
N PHE A 189 -0.15 7.90 2.80
CA PHE A 189 -0.51 8.32 4.15
C PHE A 189 -0.58 9.85 4.35
N SER A 190 -0.21 10.66 3.34
CA SER A 190 -0.25 12.11 3.49
C SER A 190 -1.66 12.62 3.81
N THR A 191 -1.73 13.70 4.56
CA THR A 191 -3.02 14.32 4.94
C THR A 191 -3.83 14.71 3.73
N GLU A 192 -3.19 15.32 2.73
CA GLU A 192 -3.86 15.75 1.48
C GLU A 192 -4.46 14.58 0.70
N ASN A 193 -3.73 13.46 0.62
CA ASN A 193 -4.24 12.24 -0.01
C ASN A 193 -5.47 11.70 0.72
N ASN A 194 -5.42 11.62 2.05
CA ASN A 194 -6.53 11.15 2.87
C ASN A 194 -7.76 12.06 2.75
N GLU A 195 -7.58 13.36 2.80
CA GLU A 195 -8.67 14.34 2.61
C GLU A 195 -9.30 14.25 1.23
N THR A 196 -8.50 14.00 0.21
CA THR A 196 -8.98 13.77 -1.17
C THR A 196 -9.84 12.52 -1.25
N ILE A 197 -9.42 11.42 -0.64
CA ILE A 197 -10.20 10.16 -0.55
C ILE A 197 -11.51 10.41 0.20
N TRP A 198 -11.47 11.08 1.34
CA TRP A 198 -12.68 11.43 2.10
C TRP A 198 -13.63 12.32 1.31
N THR A 199 -13.10 13.26 0.55
CA THR A 199 -13.91 14.12 -0.34
C THR A 199 -14.60 13.28 -1.43
N PHE A 200 -13.90 12.31 -2.00
CA PHE A 200 -14.48 11.37 -2.96
C PHE A 200 -15.60 10.54 -2.34
N LEU A 201 -15.34 9.93 -1.17
CA LEU A 201 -16.35 9.14 -0.44
C LEU A 201 -17.57 9.99 -0.08
N LYS A 202 -17.38 11.22 0.40
CA LYS A 202 -18.46 12.16 0.68
C LYS A 202 -19.33 12.45 -0.56
N LYS A 203 -18.72 12.67 -1.72
CA LYS A 203 -19.44 12.85 -2.98
C LYS A 203 -20.23 11.60 -3.38
N CYS A 204 -19.67 10.41 -3.18
CA CYS A 204 -20.36 9.14 -3.42
C CYS A 204 -21.56 8.97 -2.47
N PHE A 205 -21.39 9.30 -1.19
CA PHE A 205 -22.47 9.25 -0.20
C PHE A 205 -23.62 10.19 -0.55
N ILE A 206 -23.32 11.46 -0.86
CA ILE A 206 -24.35 12.44 -1.26
C ILE A 206 -25.11 11.96 -2.49
N ARG A 207 -24.48 11.23 -3.39
CA ARG A 207 -25.11 10.67 -4.59
C ARG A 207 -25.84 9.33 -4.34
N GLY A 208 -25.94 8.88 -3.09
CA GLY A 208 -26.59 7.63 -2.72
C GLY A 208 -25.84 6.36 -3.22
N LYS A 209 -24.55 6.47 -3.52
CA LYS A 209 -23.73 5.33 -3.99
C LYS A 209 -23.10 4.53 -2.85
N ILE A 210 -23.08 5.08 -1.64
CA ILE A 210 -22.58 4.42 -0.44
C ILE A 210 -23.73 4.23 0.53
N TYR A 211 -23.90 3.02 1.02
CA TYR A 211 -24.89 2.64 2.02
C TYR A 211 -24.29 1.68 3.03
N ARG A 212 -24.88 1.61 4.21
CA ARG A 212 -24.51 0.65 5.23
C ARG A 212 -25.19 -0.69 4.94
N GLY A 213 -24.41 -1.76 4.84
CA GLY A 213 -24.92 -3.10 4.56
C GLY A 213 -24.09 -4.17 5.23
N HIS A 214 -24.47 -5.43 5.01
CA HIS A 214 -23.76 -6.62 5.46
C HIS A 214 -23.37 -7.45 4.25
N ASP A 215 -22.19 -8.05 4.30
CA ASP A 215 -21.71 -8.99 3.30
C ASP A 215 -21.03 -10.17 3.98
N VAL A 216 -20.88 -11.29 3.25
CA VAL A 216 -20.21 -12.49 3.72
C VAL A 216 -18.79 -12.49 3.18
N MET A 217 -17.84 -12.48 4.10
CA MET A 217 -16.41 -12.49 3.75
C MET A 217 -15.69 -13.61 4.48
N PRO A 218 -14.72 -14.30 3.81
CA PRO A 218 -13.82 -15.20 4.50
C PRO A 218 -13.02 -14.44 5.57
N TRP A 219 -12.93 -15.01 6.76
CA TRP A 219 -12.30 -14.36 7.90
C TRP A 219 -11.17 -15.22 8.47
N SER A 220 -10.02 -14.60 8.74
CA SER A 220 -8.93 -15.23 9.46
C SER A 220 -9.10 -15.07 10.96
N GLY A 221 -9.44 -16.14 11.66
CA GLY A 221 -9.48 -16.14 13.14
C GLY A 221 -8.11 -15.83 13.75
N ARG A 222 -7.03 -16.29 13.14
CA ARG A 222 -5.66 -16.04 13.59
C ARG A 222 -5.21 -14.60 13.33
N GLY A 223 -5.47 -14.08 12.13
CA GLY A 223 -5.06 -12.73 11.74
C GLY A 223 -6.03 -11.63 12.18
N GLY A 224 -7.25 -11.98 12.63
CA GLY A 224 -8.28 -11.02 13.01
C GLY A 224 -8.71 -10.09 11.88
N SER A 225 -8.64 -10.56 10.61
CA SER A 225 -8.94 -9.77 9.42
C SER A 225 -9.69 -10.58 8.37
N ALA A 226 -10.39 -9.89 7.47
CA ALA A 226 -11.00 -10.51 6.30
C ALA A 226 -9.94 -10.80 5.22
N TYR A 227 -10.18 -11.86 4.45
CA TYR A 227 -9.41 -12.16 3.25
C TYR A 227 -10.01 -11.50 2.01
N SER A 228 -9.18 -10.95 1.16
CA SER A 228 -9.59 -10.54 -0.18
C SER A 228 -9.83 -11.77 -1.08
N GLN A 229 -10.55 -11.57 -2.17
CA GLN A 229 -10.78 -12.66 -3.15
C GLN A 229 -9.46 -13.17 -3.75
N MET A 230 -8.48 -12.29 -3.96
CA MET A 230 -7.16 -12.68 -4.46
C MET A 230 -6.40 -13.53 -3.46
N GLU A 231 -6.38 -13.15 -2.18
CA GLU A 231 -5.72 -13.92 -1.12
C GLU A 231 -6.35 -15.31 -0.96
N VAL A 232 -7.68 -15.43 -1.11
CA VAL A 232 -8.37 -16.71 -1.10
C VAL A 232 -7.96 -17.57 -2.31
N ALA A 233 -7.85 -16.97 -3.50
CA ALA A 233 -7.43 -17.69 -4.70
C ALA A 233 -5.98 -18.18 -4.61
N ASP A 234 -5.06 -17.32 -4.19
CA ASP A 234 -3.63 -17.62 -4.11
C ASP A 234 -3.28 -18.55 -2.93
N GLY A 235 -3.98 -18.40 -1.82
CA GLY A 235 -3.78 -19.21 -0.61
C GLY A 235 -4.47 -20.58 -0.63
N ARG A 236 -5.25 -20.89 -1.67
CA ARG A 236 -6.04 -22.12 -1.75
C ARG A 236 -5.16 -23.36 -1.77
N LYS A 237 -5.42 -24.28 -0.83
CA LYS A 237 -4.77 -25.59 -0.77
C LYS A 237 -5.84 -26.68 -0.67
N LEU A 238 -5.58 -27.80 -1.34
CA LEU A 238 -6.39 -29.00 -1.13
C LEU A 238 -5.96 -29.64 0.20
N ALA A 239 -6.94 -29.86 1.07
CA ALA A 239 -6.73 -30.52 2.36
C ALA A 239 -7.91 -31.44 2.62
N VAL A 240 -7.64 -32.56 3.30
CA VAL A 240 -8.68 -33.47 3.78
C VAL A 240 -9.18 -32.93 5.12
N HIS A 241 -10.47 -32.65 5.22
CA HIS A 241 -11.11 -32.21 6.46
C HIS A 241 -12.55 -32.69 6.53
N GLN A 242 -13.12 -32.72 7.74
CA GLN A 242 -14.54 -32.96 7.92
C GLN A 242 -15.34 -31.71 7.55
N SER A 243 -16.37 -31.87 6.71
CA SER A 243 -17.30 -30.79 6.35
C SER A 243 -18.67 -31.07 6.95
N CYS A 244 -19.28 -30.03 7.51
CA CYS A 244 -20.68 -30.09 7.94
C CYS A 244 -21.57 -29.43 6.89
N PHE A 245 -22.66 -30.11 6.53
CA PHE A 245 -23.70 -29.52 5.69
C PHE A 245 -24.94 -29.30 6.56
N VAL A 246 -25.34 -28.05 6.71
CA VAL A 246 -26.54 -27.69 7.48
C VAL A 246 -27.71 -27.54 6.54
N ARG A 247 -28.79 -28.23 6.84
CA ARG A 247 -30.02 -28.22 6.06
C ARG A 247 -31.00 -27.22 6.67
N PHE A 248 -31.33 -26.17 5.94
CA PHE A 248 -32.33 -25.18 6.33
C PHE A 248 -33.65 -25.41 5.58
N PRO A 249 -34.76 -25.66 6.27
CA PRO A 249 -36.07 -25.70 5.62
C PRO A 249 -36.51 -24.29 5.22
N ILE A 250 -36.81 -24.08 3.95
CA ILE A 250 -37.33 -22.83 3.44
C ILE A 250 -38.86 -22.89 3.48
N ARG A 251 -39.50 -22.07 4.30
CA ARG A 251 -40.95 -21.90 4.28
C ARG A 251 -41.37 -20.95 3.17
N ARG A 252 -42.01 -21.49 2.12
CA ARG A 252 -42.73 -20.66 1.14
C ARG A 252 -44.12 -20.36 1.65
N ARG A 253 -44.66 -19.14 1.40
CA ARG A 253 -46.02 -18.77 1.71
C ARG A 253 -47.11 -19.55 0.95
N ALA A 254 -46.75 -20.36 -0.04
CA ALA A 254 -47.64 -21.24 -0.81
C ALA A 254 -46.96 -22.62 -0.96
N GLY A 255 -47.24 -23.51 -0.03
CA GLY A 255 -47.30 -24.97 -0.20
C GLY A 255 -46.06 -25.77 -0.61
N GLY A 256 -44.87 -25.22 -0.71
CA GLY A 256 -43.68 -25.98 -1.09
C GLY A 256 -42.51 -25.78 -0.12
N VAL A 257 -41.83 -26.86 0.30
CA VAL A 257 -40.61 -26.83 1.10
C VAL A 257 -39.42 -26.97 0.15
N SER A 258 -38.58 -25.98 0.05
CA SER A 258 -37.27 -26.08 -0.60
C SER A 258 -36.18 -26.21 0.48
N LEU A 259 -35.14 -26.98 0.21
CA LEU A 259 -34.02 -27.20 1.10
C LEU A 259 -32.79 -26.48 0.55
N LEU A 260 -32.18 -25.66 1.36
CA LEU A 260 -30.89 -25.03 1.07
C LEU A 260 -29.81 -25.74 1.88
N PHE A 261 -28.77 -26.24 1.21
CA PHE A 261 -27.59 -26.80 1.84
C PHE A 261 -26.49 -25.77 1.79
N LEU A 262 -26.00 -25.35 2.97
CA LEU A 262 -24.83 -24.49 3.09
C LEU A 262 -23.70 -25.30 3.72
N PRO A 263 -22.50 -25.32 3.12
CA PRO A 263 -21.34 -25.90 3.79
C PRO A 263 -20.97 -25.01 4.98
N ALA A 264 -20.89 -25.60 6.15
CA ALA A 264 -20.35 -24.95 7.35
C ALA A 264 -18.93 -25.49 7.57
N PHE A 265 -17.95 -24.63 7.73
CA PHE A 265 -16.61 -25.04 8.12
C PHE A 265 -16.60 -25.34 9.60
N PRO A 266 -15.95 -26.44 10.03
CA PRO A 266 -15.88 -26.76 11.46
C PRO A 266 -14.87 -25.84 12.15
N ASP A 267 -15.31 -24.65 12.54
CA ASP A 267 -14.57 -23.82 13.49
C ASP A 267 -15.21 -23.98 14.86
N ARG A 268 -14.40 -24.29 15.87
CA ARG A 268 -14.86 -24.65 17.22
C ARG A 268 -15.61 -23.55 17.97
N ASP A 269 -15.67 -22.32 17.41
CA ASP A 269 -16.23 -21.15 18.07
C ASP A 269 -17.45 -20.52 17.38
N LEU A 270 -18.08 -21.18 16.42
CA LEU A 270 -19.33 -20.70 15.82
C LEU A 270 -20.49 -20.92 16.80
N ARG A 271 -20.60 -20.08 17.82
CA ARG A 271 -21.83 -19.93 18.59
C ARG A 271 -22.86 -19.19 17.74
N LEU A 272 -23.70 -19.92 17.05
CA LEU A 272 -24.94 -19.38 16.48
C LEU A 272 -25.82 -18.92 17.67
N ARG A 273 -25.79 -17.63 17.99
CA ARG A 273 -26.80 -17.02 18.86
C ARG A 273 -28.10 -16.89 18.07
N GLY A 274 -28.88 -17.94 18.13
CA GLY A 274 -30.24 -17.98 17.65
C GLY A 274 -30.89 -19.21 18.20
N GLN A 275 -31.74 -19.07 19.22
CA GLN A 275 -32.58 -20.15 19.69
C GLN A 275 -33.50 -20.61 18.57
N SER A 276 -33.14 -21.71 17.93
CA SER A 276 -34.07 -22.51 17.12
C SER A 276 -34.02 -23.95 17.63
N PRO A 277 -35.14 -24.57 17.98
CA PRO A 277 -35.20 -25.89 18.57
C PRO A 277 -35.03 -27.05 17.59
N LEU A 278 -34.32 -26.81 16.46
CA LEU A 278 -34.15 -27.82 15.41
C LEU A 278 -32.67 -28.00 14.99
N CYS A 279 -31.78 -28.07 15.98
CA CYS A 279 -30.41 -28.51 15.72
C CYS A 279 -30.22 -29.94 16.22
N ASP A 280 -30.96 -30.87 15.62
CA ASP A 280 -30.68 -32.30 15.74
C ASP A 280 -30.14 -32.79 14.41
N VAL A 281 -29.04 -33.52 14.54
CA VAL A 281 -28.39 -34.38 13.53
C VAL A 281 -27.07 -33.89 12.98
N CYS A 282 -26.00 -34.18 13.69
CA CYS A 282 -24.76 -34.62 13.12
C CYS A 282 -24.83 -36.11 12.79
N GLY A 283 -25.10 -36.46 11.57
CA GLY A 283 -24.91 -37.83 11.07
C GLY A 283 -23.46 -37.99 10.61
N THR A 284 -22.69 -38.81 11.31
CA THR A 284 -21.40 -39.32 10.83
C THR A 284 -21.68 -40.38 9.77
N THR A 285 -21.26 -40.12 8.55
CA THR A 285 -21.09 -41.19 7.54
C THR A 285 -19.62 -41.58 7.49
N GLU A 286 -19.31 -42.83 7.80
CA GLU A 286 -18.02 -43.50 7.60
C GLU A 286 -17.62 -43.49 6.11
#